data_403d1526e6e17ebca860b392ca59aebe
#
_entry.id   403d1526e6e17ebca860b392ca59aebe
#
_cell.length_a   1.000
_cell.length_b   1.000
_cell.length_c   1.000
_cell.angle_alpha   90.00
_cell.angle_beta   90.00
_cell.angle_gamma   90.00
#
_symmetry.space_group_name_H-M   'P 1'
#
loop_
_entity.id
_entity.type
_entity.pdbx_description
1 polymer ?
#
loop_
_entity_poly.entity_id
_entity_poly.type
_entity_poly.pdbx_seq_one_letter_code
_entity_poly.pdbx_strand_id
1 'polypeptide(L)'
;MSSKPLSVQEKINKLVSLYEKDLLKEALIEAKSLANQYPNVSVIYNIYGMINNVLGNWDQSVICFSKAIKLNPAYADAHYNLGIALDSLGRLEEAILSYTKAIELKPNYPKFYEGLIRILTFYNPEKPNLNPCVIANKLLQTINYSYDSNKQISDDDVVTFFQRCNNVILENINNLNVNETEIFRSFTIDLKCDRHFQVFNTFNVIPEYCFGCYKVQVEPRNVMELFKLHFVFDKLNLKNNNPRKCMLEMRPKAPGAYKGYIYCFSLSEANEIQNQLTTILNKKINENISITVKRGCSEYGIAYPQYKKINKNNGQLMKYNEEWRSKEKFIDDKLAKRDQSKHRVLRKNLPGATVCDTLIMSNWLVYAKIMGDLSYKKIIKKIPISPVIEKKVYDLLSK
;
A
#
# COMPACT_ATOMS: atom_id res chain seq x y z
N MET A 1 9.27 13.67 -52.14
CA MET A 1 8.85 14.69 -51.13
C MET A 1 9.67 14.46 -49.89
N SER A 2 10.66 15.32 -49.63
CA SER A 2 11.47 15.21 -48.40
C SER A 2 10.62 15.72 -47.24
N SER A 3 10.22 14.82 -46.34
CA SER A 3 9.52 15.20 -45.12
C SER A 3 10.41 16.15 -44.29
N LYS A 4 9.87 17.31 -43.92
CA LYS A 4 10.52 18.28 -43.06
C LYS A 4 11.00 17.56 -41.77
N PRO A 5 12.26 17.74 -41.36
CA PRO A 5 12.72 17.08 -40.13
C PRO A 5 11.88 17.49 -38.91
N LEU A 6 11.48 16.51 -38.11
CA LEU A 6 10.66 16.74 -36.89
C LEU A 6 11.43 17.67 -35.94
N SER A 7 10.67 18.60 -35.32
CA SER A 7 11.19 19.42 -34.23
C SER A 7 11.53 18.57 -33.00
N VAL A 8 12.35 19.11 -32.10
CA VAL A 8 12.70 18.41 -30.83
C VAL A 8 11.43 18.07 -30.04
N GLN A 9 10.43 18.97 -30.00
CA GLN A 9 9.18 18.74 -29.31
C GLN A 9 8.37 17.59 -29.92
N GLU A 10 8.29 17.51 -31.26
CA GLU A 10 7.60 16.40 -31.93
C GLU A 10 8.26 15.05 -31.67
N LYS A 11 9.60 15.02 -31.61
CA LYS A 11 10.34 13.82 -31.23
C LYS A 11 10.11 13.41 -29.78
N ILE A 12 10.05 14.36 -28.84
CA ILE A 12 9.70 14.11 -27.44
C ILE A 12 8.28 13.56 -27.36
N ASN A 13 7.30 14.17 -28.05
CA ASN A 13 5.93 13.70 -28.07
C ASN A 13 5.82 12.25 -28.60
N LYS A 14 6.58 11.92 -29.64
CA LYS A 14 6.66 10.54 -30.15
C LYS A 14 7.21 9.59 -29.08
N LEU A 15 8.28 9.98 -28.37
CA LEU A 15 8.86 9.17 -27.30
C LEU A 15 7.86 8.95 -26.16
N VAL A 16 7.12 9.99 -25.74
CA VAL A 16 6.04 9.88 -24.75
C VAL A 16 4.96 8.90 -25.22
N SER A 17 4.54 9.00 -26.49
CA SER A 17 3.54 8.09 -27.06
C SER A 17 3.99 6.62 -27.06
N LEU A 18 5.28 6.34 -27.33
CA LEU A 18 5.82 4.99 -27.23
C LEU A 18 5.76 4.46 -25.79
N TYR A 19 6.12 5.31 -24.84
CA TYR A 19 6.06 4.97 -23.40
C TYR A 19 4.61 4.69 -22.94
N GLU A 20 3.66 5.55 -23.29
CA GLU A 20 2.25 5.40 -22.94
C GLU A 20 1.59 4.15 -23.55
N LYS A 21 2.07 3.74 -24.75
CA LYS A 21 1.63 2.51 -25.43
C LYS A 21 2.33 1.24 -24.92
N ASP A 22 3.15 1.34 -23.86
CA ASP A 22 3.92 0.22 -23.29
C ASP A 22 4.93 -0.40 -24.30
N LEU A 23 5.32 0.35 -25.34
CA LEU A 23 6.32 -0.06 -26.33
C LEU A 23 7.74 0.27 -25.80
N LEU A 24 8.07 -0.33 -24.65
CA LEU A 24 9.22 0.07 -23.83
C LEU A 24 10.58 -0.17 -24.53
N LYS A 25 10.70 -1.20 -25.38
CA LYS A 25 11.94 -1.49 -26.10
C LYS A 25 12.22 -0.43 -27.16
N GLU A 26 11.20 -0.07 -27.93
CA GLU A 26 11.26 0.99 -28.93
C GLU A 26 11.49 2.36 -28.27
N ALA A 27 10.79 2.63 -27.18
CA ALA A 27 10.97 3.84 -26.38
C ALA A 27 12.40 3.96 -25.85
N LEU A 28 13.03 2.86 -25.41
CA LEU A 28 14.41 2.85 -24.91
C LEU A 28 15.42 3.23 -26.00
N ILE A 29 15.26 2.65 -27.19
CA ILE A 29 16.12 2.94 -28.35
C ILE A 29 15.97 4.42 -28.74
N GLU A 30 14.74 4.91 -28.85
CA GLU A 30 14.46 6.30 -29.22
C GLU A 30 14.99 7.27 -28.17
N ALA A 31 14.77 6.98 -26.86
CA ALA A 31 15.26 7.80 -25.76
C ALA A 31 16.80 7.95 -25.78
N LYS A 32 17.51 6.83 -25.99
CA LYS A 32 18.98 6.83 -26.12
C LYS A 32 19.44 7.65 -27.31
N SER A 33 18.78 7.51 -28.47
CA SER A 33 19.05 8.27 -29.66
C SER A 33 18.87 9.78 -29.43
N LEU A 34 17.72 10.16 -28.82
CA LEU A 34 17.42 11.57 -28.51
C LEU A 34 18.37 12.17 -27.48
N ALA A 35 18.77 11.40 -26.45
CA ALA A 35 19.75 11.86 -25.47
C ALA A 35 21.10 12.17 -26.08
N ASN A 36 21.53 11.41 -27.13
CA ASN A 36 22.74 11.67 -27.87
C ASN A 36 22.62 12.88 -28.80
N GLN A 37 21.47 13.04 -29.47
CA GLN A 37 21.22 14.17 -30.37
C GLN A 37 21.00 15.49 -29.61
N TYR A 38 20.41 15.45 -28.42
CA TYR A 38 20.04 16.63 -27.64
C TYR A 38 20.55 16.51 -26.19
N PRO A 39 21.85 16.54 -25.95
CA PRO A 39 22.48 16.24 -24.66
C PRO A 39 22.16 17.25 -23.53
N ASN A 40 21.57 18.40 -23.88
CA ASN A 40 21.26 19.49 -22.94
C ASN A 40 19.76 19.64 -22.67
N VAL A 41 18.91 18.68 -23.08
CA VAL A 41 17.46 18.73 -22.88
C VAL A 41 17.06 17.84 -21.71
N SER A 42 16.77 18.43 -20.55
CA SER A 42 16.49 17.72 -19.29
C SER A 42 15.28 16.77 -19.38
N VAL A 43 14.24 17.15 -20.14
CA VAL A 43 13.02 16.34 -20.32
C VAL A 43 13.34 14.99 -20.96
N ILE A 44 14.24 14.92 -21.93
CA ILE A 44 14.64 13.67 -22.58
C ILE A 44 15.26 12.72 -21.56
N TYR A 45 16.15 13.21 -20.70
CA TYR A 45 16.75 12.38 -19.64
C TYR A 45 15.74 11.94 -18.59
N ASN A 46 14.76 12.78 -18.24
CA ASN A 46 13.70 12.36 -17.33
C ASN A 46 12.88 11.21 -17.93
N ILE A 47 12.44 11.31 -19.19
CA ILE A 47 11.67 10.24 -19.86
C ILE A 47 12.54 8.98 -20.01
N TYR A 48 13.81 9.13 -20.38
CA TYR A 48 14.76 8.01 -20.47
C TYR A 48 14.92 7.30 -19.13
N GLY A 49 15.01 8.06 -18.03
CA GLY A 49 15.02 7.53 -16.68
C GLY A 49 13.72 6.78 -16.33
N MET A 50 12.56 7.33 -16.71
CA MET A 50 11.26 6.68 -16.49
C MET A 50 11.14 5.34 -17.22
N ILE A 51 11.59 5.27 -18.47
CA ILE A 51 11.61 4.02 -19.27
C ILE A 51 12.50 2.98 -18.57
N ASN A 52 13.73 3.36 -18.18
CA ASN A 52 14.63 2.46 -17.45
C ASN A 52 14.04 2.01 -16.12
N ASN A 53 13.35 2.90 -15.40
CA ASN A 53 12.71 2.55 -14.13
C ASN A 53 11.62 1.49 -14.31
N VAL A 54 10.78 1.60 -15.36
CA VAL A 54 9.75 0.59 -15.68
C VAL A 54 10.41 -0.74 -16.14
N LEU A 55 11.54 -0.67 -16.82
CA LEU A 55 12.32 -1.85 -17.23
C LEU A 55 13.16 -2.44 -16.07
N GLY A 56 13.23 -1.76 -14.90
CA GLY A 56 13.97 -2.16 -13.72
C GLY A 56 15.48 -1.94 -13.79
N ASN A 57 15.91 -1.18 -14.74
CA ASN A 57 17.29 -0.73 -14.85
C ASN A 57 17.52 0.46 -13.90
N TRP A 58 17.34 0.25 -12.59
CA TRP A 58 17.28 1.33 -11.61
C TRP A 58 18.55 2.16 -11.50
N ASP A 59 19.73 1.53 -11.61
CA ASP A 59 21.01 2.27 -11.64
C ASP A 59 21.07 3.22 -12.83
N GLN A 60 20.64 2.76 -14.02
CA GLN A 60 20.57 3.61 -15.21
C GLN A 60 19.52 4.72 -15.05
N SER A 61 18.42 4.44 -14.37
CA SER A 61 17.39 5.45 -14.02
C SER A 61 17.97 6.56 -13.16
N VAL A 62 18.73 6.19 -12.12
CA VAL A 62 19.43 7.16 -11.24
C VAL A 62 20.36 8.05 -12.03
N ILE A 63 21.15 7.48 -12.95
CA ILE A 63 22.07 8.25 -13.83
C ILE A 63 21.27 9.24 -14.69
N CYS A 64 20.17 8.79 -15.32
CA CYS A 64 19.35 9.63 -16.19
C CYS A 64 18.68 10.76 -15.41
N PHE A 65 18.03 10.47 -14.27
CA PHE A 65 17.38 11.49 -13.47
C PHE A 65 18.40 12.49 -12.88
N SER A 66 19.56 12.02 -12.44
CA SER A 66 20.64 12.91 -11.97
C SER A 66 21.13 13.84 -13.07
N LYS A 67 21.21 13.36 -14.33
CA LYS A 67 21.53 14.21 -15.48
C LYS A 67 20.42 15.22 -15.76
N ALA A 68 19.14 14.82 -15.69
CA ALA A 68 18.01 15.74 -15.85
C ALA A 68 18.04 16.86 -14.81
N ILE A 69 18.31 16.52 -13.54
CA ILE A 69 18.44 17.46 -12.42
C ILE A 69 19.65 18.38 -12.60
N LYS A 70 20.79 17.85 -13.06
CA LYS A 70 21.98 18.69 -13.37
C LYS A 70 21.67 19.74 -14.43
N LEU A 71 20.88 19.39 -15.44
CA LEU A 71 20.47 20.30 -16.52
C LEU A 71 19.38 21.29 -16.07
N ASN A 72 18.48 20.86 -15.18
CA ASN A 72 17.42 21.69 -14.60
C ASN A 72 17.22 21.35 -13.10
N PRO A 73 17.93 22.03 -12.19
CA PRO A 73 17.84 21.79 -10.75
C PRO A 73 16.44 21.99 -10.14
N ALA A 74 15.59 22.76 -10.80
CA ALA A 74 14.20 23.02 -10.38
C ALA A 74 13.20 22.01 -10.96
N TYR A 75 13.65 20.92 -11.56
CA TYR A 75 12.78 19.91 -12.16
C TYR A 75 12.21 18.96 -11.10
N ALA A 76 11.12 19.37 -10.45
CA ALA A 76 10.50 18.65 -9.35
C ALA A 76 10.18 17.18 -9.69
N ASP A 77 9.63 16.92 -10.90
CA ASP A 77 9.29 15.56 -11.31
C ASP A 77 10.52 14.66 -11.45
N ALA A 78 11.67 15.20 -11.87
CA ALA A 78 12.93 14.45 -11.95
C ALA A 78 13.46 14.08 -10.54
N HIS A 79 13.34 14.99 -9.57
CA HIS A 79 13.65 14.68 -8.17
C HIS A 79 12.73 13.58 -7.61
N TYR A 80 11.42 13.65 -7.86
CA TYR A 80 10.48 12.62 -7.43
C TYR A 80 10.81 11.25 -8.06
N ASN A 81 11.07 11.22 -9.38
CA ASN A 81 11.40 10.00 -10.10
C ASN A 81 12.75 9.41 -9.65
N LEU A 82 13.73 10.27 -9.31
CA LEU A 82 14.99 9.85 -8.69
C LEU A 82 14.73 9.17 -7.35
N GLY A 83 13.83 9.73 -6.52
CA GLY A 83 13.40 9.15 -5.26
C GLY A 83 12.81 7.74 -5.44
N ILE A 84 11.99 7.52 -6.47
CA ILE A 84 11.44 6.19 -6.80
C ILE A 84 12.56 5.19 -7.15
N ALA A 85 13.49 5.58 -8.00
CA ALA A 85 14.60 4.70 -8.41
C ALA A 85 15.51 4.34 -7.22
N LEU A 86 15.85 5.32 -6.38
CA LEU A 86 16.65 5.14 -5.17
C LEU A 86 15.96 4.24 -4.12
N ASP A 87 14.64 4.39 -3.94
CA ASP A 87 13.87 3.50 -3.07
C ASP A 87 13.87 2.06 -3.59
N SER A 88 13.75 1.88 -4.91
CA SER A 88 13.85 0.56 -5.54
C SER A 88 15.22 -0.09 -5.33
N LEU A 89 16.30 0.71 -5.27
CA LEU A 89 17.65 0.25 -4.94
C LEU A 89 17.91 0.08 -3.43
N GLY A 90 16.93 0.42 -2.56
CA GLY A 90 17.12 0.39 -1.11
C GLY A 90 17.94 1.56 -0.53
N ARG A 91 18.27 2.57 -1.33
CA ARG A 91 19.01 3.78 -0.95
C ARG A 91 18.06 4.81 -0.30
N LEU A 92 17.51 4.45 0.87
CA LEU A 92 16.36 5.12 1.47
C LEU A 92 16.63 6.56 1.89
N GLU A 93 17.79 6.83 2.49
CA GLU A 93 18.17 8.18 2.89
C GLU A 93 18.20 9.13 1.68
N GLU A 94 18.78 8.68 0.58
CA GLU A 94 18.86 9.48 -0.64
C GLU A 94 17.49 9.63 -1.32
N ALA A 95 16.65 8.59 -1.24
CA ALA A 95 15.27 8.66 -1.73
C ALA A 95 14.47 9.72 -0.95
N ILE A 96 14.58 9.75 0.38
CA ILE A 96 13.93 10.74 1.24
C ILE A 96 14.38 12.16 0.88
N LEU A 97 15.69 12.37 0.67
CA LEU A 97 16.21 13.68 0.25
C LEU A 97 15.66 14.09 -1.12
N SER A 98 15.56 13.16 -2.05
CA SER A 98 15.03 13.41 -3.40
C SER A 98 13.52 13.75 -3.36
N TYR A 99 12.72 13.01 -2.59
CA TYR A 99 11.30 13.34 -2.37
C TYR A 99 11.12 14.68 -1.65
N THR A 100 11.94 14.95 -0.62
CA THR A 100 11.92 16.24 0.08
C THR A 100 12.16 17.38 -0.89
N LYS A 101 13.15 17.24 -1.78
CA LYS A 101 13.44 18.27 -2.79
C LYS A 101 12.31 18.47 -3.80
N ALA A 102 11.68 17.39 -4.24
CA ALA A 102 10.49 17.48 -5.11
C ALA A 102 9.35 18.25 -4.42
N ILE A 103 9.08 17.96 -3.13
CA ILE A 103 8.06 18.62 -2.31
C ILE A 103 8.39 20.11 -2.12
N GLU A 104 9.65 20.48 -1.81
CA GLU A 104 10.08 21.87 -1.70
C GLU A 104 9.82 22.67 -2.97
N LEU A 105 10.08 22.05 -4.14
CA LEU A 105 9.88 22.69 -5.44
C LEU A 105 8.39 22.83 -5.83
N LYS A 106 7.54 21.88 -5.42
CA LYS A 106 6.09 21.88 -5.68
C LYS A 106 5.30 21.39 -4.45
N PRO A 107 5.14 22.20 -3.41
CA PRO A 107 4.53 21.76 -2.14
C PRO A 107 3.05 21.39 -2.25
N ASN A 108 2.33 21.90 -3.24
CA ASN A 108 0.90 21.63 -3.43
C ASN A 108 0.63 20.42 -4.35
N TYR A 109 1.63 19.54 -4.59
CA TYR A 109 1.48 18.38 -5.45
C TYR A 109 1.43 17.08 -4.62
N PRO A 110 0.22 16.54 -4.32
CA PRO A 110 0.05 15.44 -3.37
C PRO A 110 0.87 14.19 -3.69
N LYS A 111 1.04 13.89 -4.98
CA LYS A 111 1.80 12.71 -5.45
C LYS A 111 3.22 12.64 -4.89
N PHE A 112 3.88 13.79 -4.67
CA PHE A 112 5.26 13.79 -4.18
C PHE A 112 5.36 13.34 -2.72
N TYR A 113 4.29 13.52 -1.94
CA TYR A 113 4.22 13.05 -0.55
C TYR A 113 4.03 11.53 -0.46
N GLU A 114 3.36 10.91 -1.43
CA GLU A 114 3.06 9.46 -1.40
C GLU A 114 4.34 8.62 -1.27
N GLY A 115 5.39 8.92 -2.06
CA GLY A 115 6.67 8.22 -1.99
C GLY A 115 7.36 8.38 -0.64
N LEU A 116 7.41 9.62 -0.12
CA LEU A 116 8.01 9.91 1.17
C LEU A 116 7.26 9.22 2.31
N ILE A 117 5.94 9.40 2.39
CA ILE A 117 5.09 8.79 3.44
C ILE A 117 5.22 7.27 3.43
N ARG A 118 5.25 6.65 2.24
CA ARG A 118 5.43 5.21 2.10
C ARG A 118 6.74 4.72 2.70
N ILE A 119 7.86 5.42 2.46
CA ILE A 119 9.14 5.06 3.10
C ILE A 119 9.04 5.20 4.62
N LEU A 120 8.42 6.26 5.11
CA LEU A 120 8.27 6.52 6.55
C LEU A 120 7.40 5.49 7.28
N THR A 121 6.67 4.61 6.59
CA THR A 121 5.96 3.49 7.23
C THR A 121 6.90 2.39 7.73
N PHE A 122 8.11 2.29 7.19
CA PHE A 122 9.05 1.19 7.52
C PHE A 122 10.48 1.66 7.79
N TYR A 123 10.76 2.96 7.65
CA TYR A 123 12.10 3.50 7.85
C TYR A 123 12.07 4.85 8.56
N ASN A 124 12.87 5.00 9.61
CA ASN A 124 13.13 6.26 10.26
C ASN A 124 14.49 6.80 9.80
N PRO A 125 14.55 7.98 9.15
CA PRO A 125 15.82 8.56 8.71
C PRO A 125 16.75 8.85 9.89
N GLU A 126 18.00 8.46 9.73
CA GLU A 126 19.04 8.73 10.72
C GLU A 126 19.55 10.18 10.61
N LYS A 127 19.66 10.67 9.36
CA LYS A 127 20.14 12.04 9.09
C LYS A 127 19.07 13.09 9.45
N PRO A 128 19.48 14.26 9.93
CA PRO A 128 18.60 15.40 10.11
C PRO A 128 17.88 15.75 8.81
N ASN A 129 16.56 15.88 8.87
CA ASN A 129 15.75 16.29 7.75
C ASN A 129 14.66 17.26 8.25
N LEU A 130 14.54 18.41 7.60
CA LEU A 130 13.61 19.48 7.99
C LEU A 130 12.25 19.34 7.32
N ASN A 131 12.03 18.28 6.50
CA ASN A 131 10.72 18.05 5.90
C ASN A 131 9.68 17.80 7.01
N PRO A 132 8.54 18.52 7.00
CA PRO A 132 7.49 18.39 8.01
C PRO A 132 6.97 16.96 8.19
N CYS A 133 6.89 16.16 7.11
CA CYS A 133 6.47 14.77 7.21
C CYS A 133 7.49 13.90 7.96
N VAL A 134 8.79 14.16 7.79
CA VAL A 134 9.86 13.44 8.51
C VAL A 134 9.85 13.81 9.98
N ILE A 135 9.69 15.10 10.29
CA ILE A 135 9.59 15.60 11.68
C ILE A 135 8.36 14.98 12.35
N ALA A 136 7.19 15.08 11.71
CA ALA A 136 5.95 14.51 12.22
C ALA A 136 6.08 13.00 12.46
N ASN A 137 6.70 12.25 11.52
CA ASN A 137 6.87 10.81 11.69
C ASN A 137 7.74 10.48 12.90
N LYS A 138 8.83 11.21 13.13
CA LYS A 138 9.69 11.03 14.31
C LYS A 138 8.92 11.33 15.61
N LEU A 139 8.11 12.38 15.65
CA LEU A 139 7.27 12.70 16.81
C LEU A 139 6.21 11.61 17.04
N LEU A 140 5.55 11.14 16.00
CA LEU A 140 4.55 10.06 16.09
C LEU A 140 5.17 8.78 16.67
N GLN A 141 6.41 8.43 16.32
CA GLN A 141 7.10 7.26 16.84
C GLN A 141 7.41 7.36 18.36
N THR A 142 7.33 8.55 18.96
CA THR A 142 7.42 8.73 20.42
C THR A 142 6.09 8.54 21.14
N ILE A 143 4.96 8.51 20.40
CA ILE A 143 3.63 8.33 20.96
C ILE A 143 3.37 6.86 21.19
N ASN A 144 3.48 6.45 22.44
CA ASN A 144 3.11 5.11 22.87
C ASN A 144 1.67 5.10 23.38
N TYR A 145 0.90 4.07 23.04
CA TYR A 145 -0.31 3.72 23.78
C TYR A 145 0.04 2.70 24.86
N SER A 146 -0.54 2.89 26.03
CA SER A 146 -0.32 1.95 27.13
C SER A 146 -1.05 0.64 26.79
N TYR A 147 -0.28 -0.42 26.59
CA TYR A 147 -0.79 -1.76 26.40
C TYR A 147 -0.50 -2.56 27.65
N ASP A 148 -1.32 -2.37 28.69
CA ASP A 148 -1.25 -3.25 29.83
C ASP A 148 -1.73 -4.66 29.42
N SER A 149 -0.85 -5.64 29.53
CA SER A 149 -1.16 -7.03 29.16
C SER A 149 -2.36 -7.60 29.96
N ASN A 150 -2.72 -7.03 31.09
CA ASN A 150 -3.74 -7.51 31.99
C ASN A 150 -5.09 -6.77 31.90
N LYS A 151 -5.14 -5.59 31.26
CA LYS A 151 -6.35 -4.78 31.18
C LYS A 151 -6.97 -4.77 29.80
N GLN A 152 -8.28 -4.53 29.75
CA GLN A 152 -9.00 -4.23 28.52
C GLN A 152 -8.55 -2.86 27.98
N ILE A 153 -8.49 -2.72 26.65
CA ILE A 153 -8.23 -1.43 26.01
C ILE A 153 -9.49 -0.57 26.16
N SER A 154 -9.36 0.53 26.89
CA SER A 154 -10.49 1.46 27.11
C SER A 154 -10.75 2.31 25.85
N ASP A 155 -11.92 2.97 25.80
CA ASP A 155 -12.19 3.97 24.75
C ASP A 155 -11.27 5.18 24.94
N ASP A 156 -10.92 5.55 26.18
CA ASP A 156 -10.04 6.67 26.48
C ASP A 156 -8.59 6.42 26.00
N ASP A 157 -8.11 5.18 26.03
CA ASP A 157 -6.80 4.84 25.45
C ASP A 157 -6.78 5.15 23.95
N VAL A 158 -7.85 4.80 23.23
CA VAL A 158 -7.97 5.09 21.79
C VAL A 158 -8.08 6.59 21.54
N VAL A 159 -8.91 7.28 22.30
CA VAL A 159 -9.15 8.73 22.17
C VAL A 159 -7.84 9.49 22.40
N THR A 160 -7.15 9.21 23.51
CA THR A 160 -5.90 9.87 23.87
C THR A 160 -4.82 9.63 22.84
N PHE A 161 -4.65 8.38 22.39
CA PHE A 161 -3.66 8.04 21.38
C PHE A 161 -3.94 8.77 20.07
N PHE A 162 -5.17 8.66 19.53
CA PHE A 162 -5.50 9.29 18.26
C PHE A 162 -5.40 10.81 18.31
N GLN A 163 -5.87 11.46 19.39
CA GLN A 163 -5.79 12.91 19.54
C GLN A 163 -4.32 13.38 19.55
N ARG A 164 -3.43 12.70 20.27
CA ARG A 164 -1.99 13.02 20.26
C ARG A 164 -1.40 12.88 18.86
N CYS A 165 -1.71 11.79 18.14
CA CYS A 165 -1.25 11.58 16.77
C CYS A 165 -1.80 12.66 15.82
N ASN A 166 -3.10 12.95 15.92
CA ASN A 166 -3.75 13.95 15.07
C ASN A 166 -3.21 15.37 15.32
N ASN A 167 -2.89 15.73 16.57
CA ASN A 167 -2.27 17.02 16.87
C ASN A 167 -0.89 17.15 16.20
N VAL A 168 -0.06 16.11 16.23
CA VAL A 168 1.23 16.12 15.51
C VAL A 168 1.01 16.35 14.01
N ILE A 169 0.00 15.73 13.41
CA ILE A 169 -0.32 15.96 11.98
C ILE A 169 -0.74 17.41 11.74
N LEU A 170 -1.67 17.93 12.54
CA LEU A 170 -2.21 19.28 12.38
C LEU A 170 -1.15 20.38 12.58
N GLU A 171 -0.18 20.17 13.48
CA GLU A 171 0.89 21.11 13.78
C GLU A 171 1.99 21.13 12.71
N ASN A 172 2.22 20.02 12.02
CA ASN A 172 3.36 19.87 11.11
C ASN A 172 2.97 19.75 9.64
N ILE A 173 1.75 19.25 9.32
CA ILE A 173 1.39 18.89 7.96
C ILE A 173 0.04 19.51 7.61
N ASN A 174 0.02 20.37 6.61
CA ASN A 174 -1.21 21.00 6.12
C ASN A 174 -1.78 20.25 4.91
N ASN A 175 -3.08 19.94 4.97
CA ASN A 175 -3.90 19.45 3.83
C ASN A 175 -3.35 18.19 3.12
N LEU A 176 -2.70 17.30 3.86
CA LEU A 176 -2.25 16.03 3.31
C LEU A 176 -3.31 14.96 3.51
N ASN A 177 -3.70 14.31 2.42
CA ASN A 177 -4.62 13.17 2.42
C ASN A 177 -3.95 11.98 1.76
N VAL A 178 -4.31 10.79 2.21
CA VAL A 178 -3.93 9.51 1.59
C VAL A 178 -5.19 8.80 1.09
N ASN A 179 -5.01 7.98 0.05
CA ASN A 179 -6.11 7.24 -0.57
C ASN A 179 -6.31 5.86 0.08
N GLU A 180 -5.39 5.47 0.94
CA GLU A 180 -5.33 4.18 1.60
C GLU A 180 -6.37 4.11 2.73
N THR A 181 -6.88 2.90 2.94
CA THR A 181 -7.83 2.56 4.00
C THR A 181 -7.36 1.36 4.82
N GLU A 182 -6.15 0.88 4.54
CA GLU A 182 -5.58 -0.32 5.11
C GLU A 182 -4.27 -0.02 5.84
N ILE A 183 -4.18 -0.42 7.12
CA ILE A 183 -2.93 -0.38 7.88
C ILE A 183 -2.38 -1.80 7.99
N PHE A 184 -1.19 -2.01 7.48
CA PHE A 184 -0.49 -3.30 7.53
C PHE A 184 0.49 -3.37 8.70
N ARG A 185 0.68 -4.60 9.22
CA ARG A 185 1.74 -4.94 10.17
C ARG A 185 2.38 -6.27 9.76
N SER A 186 3.69 -6.37 9.99
CA SER A 186 4.49 -7.57 9.67
C SER A 186 4.38 -8.03 8.22
N PHE A 187 4.22 -7.09 7.29
CA PHE A 187 4.10 -7.40 5.86
C PHE A 187 5.50 -7.61 5.25
N THR A 188 6.13 -8.74 5.60
CA THR A 188 7.49 -9.11 5.14
C THR A 188 7.49 -10.18 4.05
N ILE A 189 6.31 -10.67 3.66
CA ILE A 189 6.15 -11.75 2.67
C ILE A 189 5.29 -11.22 1.53
N ASP A 190 5.79 -11.31 0.30
CA ASP A 190 4.99 -11.03 -0.89
C ASP A 190 4.04 -12.19 -1.16
N LEU A 191 2.77 -11.96 -0.90
CA LEU A 191 1.71 -12.91 -1.19
C LEU A 191 1.37 -13.01 -2.68
N LYS A 192 2.04 -12.21 -3.53
CA LYS A 192 1.82 -12.12 -4.99
C LYS A 192 0.35 -11.98 -5.40
N CYS A 193 -0.44 -11.29 -4.56
CA CYS A 193 -1.89 -11.16 -4.78
C CYS A 193 -2.22 -10.48 -6.11
N ASP A 194 -1.42 -9.51 -6.56
CA ASP A 194 -1.62 -8.83 -7.85
C ASP A 194 -1.50 -9.82 -9.03
N ARG A 195 -0.46 -10.68 -9.00
CA ARG A 195 -0.30 -11.78 -9.98
C ARG A 195 -1.49 -12.73 -9.91
N HIS A 196 -1.93 -13.10 -8.72
CA HIS A 196 -3.03 -14.04 -8.53
C HIS A 196 -4.36 -13.47 -9.05
N PHE A 197 -4.63 -12.19 -8.80
CA PHE A 197 -5.80 -11.52 -9.35
C PHE A 197 -5.72 -11.36 -10.87
N GLN A 198 -4.54 -11.13 -11.43
CA GLN A 198 -4.37 -11.05 -12.88
C GLN A 198 -4.69 -12.39 -13.55
N VAL A 199 -4.24 -13.53 -12.98
CA VAL A 199 -4.63 -14.88 -13.45
C VAL A 199 -6.13 -15.06 -13.39
N PHE A 200 -6.75 -14.75 -12.26
CA PHE A 200 -8.17 -14.91 -12.04
C PHE A 200 -9.01 -14.03 -13.00
N ASN A 201 -8.68 -12.75 -13.10
CA ASN A 201 -9.43 -11.81 -13.94
C ASN A 201 -9.29 -12.12 -15.43
N THR A 202 -8.13 -12.70 -15.86
CA THR A 202 -7.91 -13.04 -17.27
C THR A 202 -8.56 -14.35 -17.67
N PHE A 203 -8.52 -15.36 -16.81
CA PHE A 203 -8.90 -16.73 -17.18
C PHE A 203 -10.01 -17.32 -16.32
N ASN A 204 -10.50 -16.57 -15.33
CA ASN A 204 -11.46 -17.06 -14.35
C ASN A 204 -11.01 -18.38 -13.68
N VAL A 205 -9.73 -18.50 -13.32
CA VAL A 205 -9.15 -19.66 -12.62
C VAL A 205 -8.49 -19.23 -11.32
N ILE A 206 -8.53 -20.08 -10.29
CA ILE A 206 -7.91 -19.82 -9.00
C ILE A 206 -6.47 -20.30 -9.04
N PRO A 207 -5.46 -19.45 -8.79
CA PRO A 207 -4.06 -19.87 -8.74
C PRO A 207 -3.79 -20.95 -7.68
N GLU A 208 -2.85 -21.86 -7.98
CA GLU A 208 -2.48 -23.00 -7.12
C GLU A 208 -2.15 -22.53 -5.70
N TYR A 209 -1.33 -21.49 -5.58
CA TYR A 209 -0.93 -20.92 -4.29
C TYR A 209 -2.14 -20.53 -3.41
N CYS A 210 -3.22 -20.05 -4.02
CA CYS A 210 -4.41 -19.60 -3.28
C CYS A 210 -5.17 -20.74 -2.62
N PHE A 211 -4.94 -21.98 -3.03
CA PHE A 211 -5.52 -23.18 -2.39
C PHE A 211 -4.94 -23.43 -0.98
N GLY A 212 -3.72 -23.00 -0.72
CA GLY A 212 -3.10 -23.00 0.60
C GLY A 212 -3.23 -21.70 1.39
N CYS A 213 -3.84 -20.66 0.80
CA CYS A 213 -3.98 -19.35 1.44
C CYS A 213 -5.21 -19.32 2.36
N TYR A 214 -4.99 -19.16 3.66
CA TYR A 214 -6.04 -18.98 4.66
C TYR A 214 -5.90 -17.63 5.34
N LYS A 215 -7.00 -17.14 5.89
CA LYS A 215 -7.04 -15.88 6.65
C LYS A 215 -7.86 -16.07 7.91
N VAL A 216 -7.35 -15.60 9.02
CA VAL A 216 -8.18 -15.34 10.18
C VAL A 216 -8.78 -13.96 9.98
N GLN A 217 -10.11 -13.90 9.83
CA GLN A 217 -10.89 -12.68 9.66
C GLN A 217 -11.49 -12.28 11.01
N VAL A 218 -11.29 -11.03 11.38
CA VAL A 218 -11.92 -10.38 12.53
C VAL A 218 -12.88 -9.32 12.02
N GLU A 219 -14.08 -9.22 12.60
CA GLU A 219 -15.09 -8.26 12.20
C GLU A 219 -15.43 -7.30 13.36
N PRO A 220 -14.71 -6.17 13.49
CA PRO A 220 -15.10 -5.09 14.39
C PRO A 220 -16.48 -4.57 14.04
N ARG A 221 -17.30 -4.26 15.05
CA ARG A 221 -18.68 -3.77 14.86
C ARG A 221 -18.75 -2.27 14.58
N ASN A 222 -17.74 -1.54 15.01
CA ASN A 222 -17.66 -0.08 14.88
C ASN A 222 -16.19 0.37 14.79
N VAL A 223 -15.98 1.66 14.48
CA VAL A 223 -14.64 2.20 14.29
C VAL A 223 -13.81 2.19 15.58
N MET A 224 -14.41 2.31 16.75
CA MET A 224 -13.70 2.21 18.03
C MET A 224 -13.07 0.83 18.21
N GLU A 225 -13.82 -0.24 17.90
CA GLU A 225 -13.28 -1.61 17.92
C GLU A 225 -12.20 -1.83 16.85
N LEU A 226 -12.30 -1.18 15.69
CA LEU A 226 -11.25 -1.23 14.66
C LEU A 226 -9.93 -0.64 15.17
N PHE A 227 -9.97 0.50 15.87
CA PHE A 227 -8.79 1.08 16.53
C PHE A 227 -8.21 0.14 17.59
N LYS A 228 -9.05 -0.42 18.45
CA LYS A 228 -8.60 -1.39 19.47
C LYS A 228 -7.96 -2.63 18.83
N LEU A 229 -8.58 -3.14 17.75
CA LEU A 229 -8.00 -4.25 16.99
C LEU A 229 -6.64 -3.90 16.37
N HIS A 230 -6.49 -2.67 15.85
CA HIS A 230 -5.20 -2.20 15.35
C HIS A 230 -4.13 -2.21 16.45
N PHE A 231 -4.45 -1.77 17.68
CA PHE A 231 -3.52 -1.82 18.80
C PHE A 231 -3.12 -3.25 19.15
N VAL A 232 -4.10 -4.18 19.14
CA VAL A 232 -3.80 -5.61 19.33
C VAL A 232 -2.88 -6.11 18.22
N PHE A 233 -3.18 -5.82 16.96
CA PHE A 233 -2.39 -6.28 15.82
C PHE A 233 -0.97 -5.72 15.80
N ASP A 234 -0.78 -4.50 16.26
CA ASP A 234 0.55 -3.87 16.38
C ASP A 234 1.45 -4.60 17.39
N LYS A 235 0.89 -5.06 18.49
CA LYS A 235 1.61 -5.76 19.57
C LYS A 235 1.55 -7.28 19.51
N LEU A 236 0.75 -7.83 18.59
CA LEU A 236 0.56 -9.27 18.45
C LEU A 236 1.86 -9.96 18.04
N ASN A 237 2.30 -10.91 18.86
CA ASN A 237 3.44 -11.76 18.56
C ASN A 237 2.95 -13.13 18.09
N LEU A 238 3.23 -13.48 16.84
CA LEU A 238 2.89 -14.76 16.21
C LEU A 238 4.17 -15.50 15.84
N LYS A 239 4.16 -16.83 15.96
CA LYS A 239 5.30 -17.70 15.70
C LYS A 239 5.96 -17.42 14.34
N ASN A 240 5.15 -17.24 13.30
CA ASN A 240 5.61 -16.99 11.93
C ASN A 240 5.55 -15.51 11.55
N ASN A 241 5.33 -14.61 12.52
CA ASN A 241 5.18 -13.17 12.27
C ASN A 241 4.26 -12.84 11.08
N ASN A 242 3.11 -13.53 11.02
CA ASN A 242 2.18 -13.49 9.89
C ASN A 242 1.79 -12.05 9.49
N PRO A 243 1.76 -11.74 8.19
CA PRO A 243 1.22 -10.49 7.68
C PRO A 243 -0.20 -10.27 8.18
N ARG A 244 -0.49 -9.06 8.61
CA ARG A 244 -1.82 -8.70 9.11
C ARG A 244 -2.18 -7.28 8.78
N LYS A 245 -3.49 -7.01 8.70
CA LYS A 245 -3.99 -5.66 8.42
C LYS A 245 -5.33 -5.38 9.08
N CYS A 246 -5.56 -4.10 9.38
CA CYS A 246 -6.86 -3.52 9.69
C CYS A 246 -7.32 -2.64 8.52
N MET A 247 -8.61 -2.69 8.15
CA MET A 247 -9.09 -1.99 6.97
C MET A 247 -10.59 -1.67 7.02
N LEU A 248 -10.98 -0.73 6.17
CA LEU A 248 -12.37 -0.54 5.77
C LEU A 248 -12.76 -1.53 4.67
N GLU A 249 -13.95 -2.10 4.76
CA GLU A 249 -14.49 -2.90 3.69
C GLU A 249 -15.25 -2.01 2.70
N MET A 250 -14.65 -1.77 1.54
CA MET A 250 -15.17 -0.85 0.52
C MET A 250 -15.86 -1.57 -0.65
N ARG A 251 -16.07 -2.88 -0.55
CA ARG A 251 -16.73 -3.66 -1.62
C ARG A 251 -18.23 -3.76 -1.38
N PRO A 252 -19.09 -3.42 -2.36
CA PRO A 252 -20.54 -3.31 -2.17
C PRO A 252 -21.23 -4.59 -1.67
N LYS A 253 -20.66 -5.76 -2.00
CA LYS A 253 -21.24 -7.08 -1.69
C LYS A 253 -20.58 -7.79 -0.52
N ALA A 254 -19.58 -7.17 0.12
CA ALA A 254 -18.91 -7.76 1.25
C ALA A 254 -19.61 -7.35 2.56
N PRO A 255 -19.97 -8.30 3.43
CA PRO A 255 -20.61 -7.97 4.70
C PRO A 255 -19.62 -7.32 5.68
N GLY A 256 -20.12 -6.41 6.51
CA GLY A 256 -19.38 -5.72 7.56
C GLY A 256 -18.50 -4.59 7.05
N ALA A 257 -18.53 -3.47 7.79
CA ALA A 257 -17.84 -2.23 7.42
C ALA A 257 -16.33 -2.25 7.75
N TYR A 258 -15.93 -2.99 8.77
CA TYR A 258 -14.59 -3.01 9.33
C TYR A 258 -14.05 -4.43 9.35
N LYS A 259 -12.77 -4.58 8.98
CA LYS A 259 -12.11 -5.90 8.91
C LYS A 259 -10.70 -5.87 9.49
N GLY A 260 -10.36 -6.97 10.17
CA GLY A 260 -8.99 -7.35 10.42
C GLY A 260 -8.68 -8.67 9.73
N TYR A 261 -7.49 -8.79 9.15
CA TYR A 261 -7.02 -10.04 8.54
C TYR A 261 -5.65 -10.40 9.04
N ILE A 262 -5.45 -11.70 9.34
CA ILE A 262 -4.14 -12.32 9.52
C ILE A 262 -4.00 -13.38 8.44
N TYR A 263 -2.90 -13.32 7.66
CA TYR A 263 -2.65 -14.24 6.56
C TYR A 263 -1.92 -15.48 7.06
N CYS A 264 -2.42 -16.65 6.70
CA CYS A 264 -1.92 -17.95 7.14
C CYS A 264 -1.62 -18.83 5.92
N PHE A 265 -0.66 -19.74 6.06
CA PHE A 265 -0.19 -20.61 4.98
C PHE A 265 -0.74 -22.04 5.05
N SER A 266 -1.52 -22.32 6.09
CA SER A 266 -2.23 -23.58 6.25
C SER A 266 -3.50 -23.40 7.08
N LEU A 267 -4.43 -24.36 6.98
CA LEU A 267 -5.64 -24.39 7.80
C LEU A 267 -5.32 -24.64 9.29
N SER A 268 -4.33 -25.49 9.57
CA SER A 268 -3.88 -25.76 10.95
C SER A 268 -3.37 -24.50 11.62
N GLU A 269 -2.50 -23.74 10.94
CA GLU A 269 -2.00 -22.44 11.41
C GLU A 269 -3.13 -21.45 11.64
N ALA A 270 -4.10 -21.38 10.70
CA ALA A 270 -5.23 -20.46 10.82
C ALA A 270 -6.11 -20.79 12.03
N ASN A 271 -6.35 -22.08 12.33
CA ASN A 271 -7.10 -22.51 13.50
C ASN A 271 -6.36 -22.21 14.81
N GLU A 272 -5.05 -22.43 14.85
CA GLU A 272 -4.20 -22.10 16.00
C GLU A 272 -4.25 -20.59 16.29
N ILE A 273 -4.04 -19.77 15.26
CA ILE A 273 -4.11 -18.31 15.38
C ILE A 273 -5.52 -17.85 15.77
N GLN A 274 -6.58 -18.44 15.22
CA GLN A 274 -7.95 -18.14 15.61
C GLN A 274 -8.17 -18.35 17.10
N ASN A 275 -7.75 -19.49 17.66
CA ASN A 275 -7.90 -19.80 19.07
C ASN A 275 -7.10 -18.80 19.95
N GLN A 276 -5.84 -18.55 19.61
CA GLN A 276 -5.01 -17.58 20.30
C GLN A 276 -5.64 -16.18 20.26
N LEU A 277 -6.12 -15.75 19.10
CA LEU A 277 -6.68 -14.42 18.89
C LEU A 277 -8.02 -14.27 19.62
N THR A 278 -8.85 -15.32 19.66
CA THR A 278 -10.11 -15.32 20.42
C THR A 278 -9.86 -15.00 21.90
N THR A 279 -8.89 -15.69 22.50
CA THR A 279 -8.52 -15.45 23.91
C THR A 279 -8.03 -14.01 24.12
N ILE A 280 -7.19 -13.49 23.20
CA ILE A 280 -6.67 -12.13 23.28
C ILE A 280 -7.77 -11.09 23.10
N LEU A 281 -8.64 -11.22 22.11
CA LEU A 281 -9.67 -10.23 21.81
C LEU A 281 -10.76 -10.20 22.87
N ASN A 282 -11.18 -11.35 23.42
CA ASN A 282 -12.10 -11.41 24.55
C ASN A 282 -11.57 -10.63 25.75
N LYS A 283 -10.29 -10.79 26.06
CA LYS A 283 -9.64 -10.08 27.16
C LYS A 283 -9.43 -8.58 26.86
N LYS A 284 -9.10 -8.22 25.63
CA LYS A 284 -8.61 -6.89 25.27
C LYS A 284 -9.70 -5.96 24.74
N ILE A 285 -10.71 -6.47 24.07
CA ILE A 285 -11.76 -5.67 23.42
C ILE A 285 -13.13 -6.04 23.97
N ASN A 286 -13.66 -7.21 23.61
CA ASN A 286 -14.90 -7.78 24.13
C ASN A 286 -15.12 -9.21 23.60
N GLU A 287 -16.06 -9.94 24.20
CA GLU A 287 -16.35 -11.34 23.86
C GLU A 287 -17.22 -11.51 22.60
N ASN A 288 -17.73 -10.43 22.01
CA ASN A 288 -18.70 -10.49 20.92
C ASN A 288 -18.09 -10.18 19.54
N ILE A 289 -16.75 -10.08 19.43
CA ILE A 289 -16.10 -9.88 18.13
C ILE A 289 -16.12 -11.19 17.35
N SER A 290 -16.66 -11.15 16.14
CA SER A 290 -16.67 -12.31 15.24
C SER A 290 -15.26 -12.59 14.73
N ILE A 291 -14.80 -13.84 14.90
CA ILE A 291 -13.51 -14.32 14.41
C ILE A 291 -13.75 -15.60 13.62
N THR A 292 -13.40 -15.60 12.34
CA THR A 292 -13.64 -16.72 11.44
C THR A 292 -12.40 -17.09 10.66
N VAL A 293 -12.23 -18.37 10.35
CA VAL A 293 -11.23 -18.82 9.37
C VAL A 293 -11.86 -18.81 7.98
N LYS A 294 -11.17 -18.20 7.05
CA LYS A 294 -11.59 -18.02 5.67
C LYS A 294 -10.51 -18.49 4.72
N ARG A 295 -10.89 -19.20 3.66
CA ARG A 295 -9.99 -19.60 2.58
C ARG A 295 -9.92 -18.53 1.51
N GLY A 296 -8.72 -18.12 1.12
CA GLY A 296 -8.43 -17.26 -0.02
C GLY A 296 -9.17 -15.93 -0.05
N CYS A 297 -9.46 -15.48 -1.26
CA CYS A 297 -10.14 -14.23 -1.54
C CYS A 297 -11.64 -14.44 -1.78
N SER A 298 -12.46 -13.43 -1.46
CA SER A 298 -13.92 -13.53 -1.55
C SER A 298 -14.38 -13.76 -2.98
N GLU A 299 -13.70 -13.16 -3.93
CA GLU A 299 -13.95 -13.22 -5.36
C GLU A 299 -13.90 -14.66 -5.89
N TYR A 300 -12.90 -15.43 -5.44
CA TYR A 300 -12.77 -16.84 -5.80
C TYR A 300 -13.96 -17.68 -5.32
N GLY A 301 -14.41 -17.40 -4.11
CA GLY A 301 -15.54 -18.12 -3.58
C GLY A 301 -16.89 -17.66 -4.13
N ILE A 302 -16.99 -16.52 -4.81
CA ILE A 302 -18.17 -16.13 -5.58
C ILE A 302 -18.20 -16.93 -6.89
N ALA A 303 -17.07 -16.98 -7.61
CA ALA A 303 -16.96 -17.73 -8.85
C ALA A 303 -17.03 -19.27 -8.65
N TYR A 304 -16.44 -19.73 -7.53
CA TYR A 304 -16.36 -21.16 -7.19
C TYR A 304 -16.86 -21.40 -5.75
N PRO A 305 -18.17 -21.59 -5.53
CA PRO A 305 -18.74 -21.75 -4.18
C PRO A 305 -18.13 -22.91 -3.36
N GLN A 306 -17.69 -23.97 -4.02
CA GLN A 306 -17.02 -25.11 -3.40
C GLN A 306 -15.63 -24.75 -2.82
N TYR A 307 -14.96 -23.75 -3.39
CA TYR A 307 -13.66 -23.29 -2.92
C TYR A 307 -13.71 -22.74 -1.48
N LYS A 308 -14.80 -22.06 -1.09
CA LYS A 308 -14.97 -21.51 0.27
C LYS A 308 -15.20 -22.59 1.33
N LYS A 309 -15.71 -23.75 0.95
CA LYS A 309 -16.14 -24.75 1.91
C LYS A 309 -14.92 -25.44 2.52
N ILE A 310 -14.74 -25.23 3.81
CA ILE A 310 -13.75 -25.91 4.65
C ILE A 310 -14.50 -27.03 5.35
N ASN A 311 -14.13 -28.28 5.10
CA ASN A 311 -14.71 -29.43 5.79
C ASN A 311 -14.24 -29.47 7.25
N LYS A 312 -15.12 -29.88 8.18
CA LYS A 312 -14.80 -30.04 9.61
C LYS A 312 -13.63 -31.01 9.84
N ASN A 313 -13.35 -31.92 8.90
CA ASN A 313 -12.28 -32.90 8.95
C ASN A 313 -11.02 -32.46 8.17
N ASN A 314 -10.77 -31.17 8.03
CA ASN A 314 -9.62 -30.60 7.33
C ASN A 314 -9.51 -30.95 5.83
N GLY A 315 -10.57 -31.48 5.22
CA GLY A 315 -10.62 -31.75 3.79
C GLY A 315 -11.06 -30.50 2.99
N GLN A 316 -10.32 -30.17 1.97
CA GLN A 316 -10.74 -29.17 0.97
C GLN A 316 -11.69 -29.84 -0.03
N LEU A 317 -12.92 -29.31 -0.15
CA LEU A 317 -13.90 -29.87 -1.11
C LEU A 317 -13.50 -29.62 -2.57
N MET A 318 -12.80 -28.52 -2.83
CA MET A 318 -12.29 -28.20 -4.16
C MET A 318 -10.76 -28.33 -4.15
N LYS A 319 -10.23 -29.15 -5.04
CA LYS A 319 -8.80 -29.28 -5.32
C LYS A 319 -8.39 -28.38 -6.48
N TYR A 320 -7.11 -28.09 -6.59
CA TYR A 320 -6.55 -27.40 -7.75
C TYR A 320 -6.75 -28.24 -9.01
N ASN A 321 -7.13 -27.58 -10.12
CA ASN A 321 -7.22 -28.22 -11.42
C ASN A 321 -5.90 -28.03 -12.17
N GLU A 322 -5.20 -29.12 -12.45
CA GLU A 322 -3.89 -29.13 -13.14
C GLU A 322 -3.93 -28.46 -14.53
N GLU A 323 -5.06 -28.49 -15.22
CA GLU A 323 -5.24 -27.79 -16.51
C GLU A 323 -5.06 -26.27 -16.39
N TRP A 324 -5.22 -25.71 -15.17
CA TRP A 324 -5.06 -24.28 -14.92
C TRP A 324 -3.60 -23.84 -14.90
N ARG A 325 -2.66 -24.77 -14.74
CA ARG A 325 -1.22 -24.49 -14.66
C ARG A 325 -0.68 -23.80 -15.93
N SER A 326 -1.21 -24.17 -17.11
CA SER A 326 -0.85 -23.53 -18.38
C SER A 326 -1.27 -22.05 -18.42
N LYS A 327 -2.45 -21.73 -17.84
CA LYS A 327 -2.99 -20.37 -17.76
C LYS A 327 -2.19 -19.50 -16.78
N GLU A 328 -1.79 -20.07 -15.66
CA GLU A 328 -0.88 -19.42 -14.71
C GLU A 328 0.47 -19.10 -15.35
N LYS A 329 1.06 -20.11 -16.03
CA LYS A 329 2.33 -19.94 -16.74
C LYS A 329 2.26 -18.85 -17.80
N PHE A 330 1.15 -18.73 -18.52
CA PHE A 330 0.98 -17.64 -19.51
C PHE A 330 1.12 -16.25 -18.85
N ILE A 331 0.52 -16.07 -17.66
CA ILE A 331 0.66 -14.79 -16.92
C ILE A 331 2.10 -14.63 -16.40
N ASP A 332 2.71 -15.71 -15.90
CA ASP A 332 4.09 -15.66 -15.42
C ASP A 332 5.06 -15.27 -16.55
N ASP A 333 4.91 -15.87 -17.73
CA ASP A 333 5.71 -15.53 -18.92
C ASP A 333 5.49 -14.08 -19.38
N LYS A 334 4.25 -13.57 -19.27
CA LYS A 334 3.92 -12.18 -19.57
C LYS A 334 4.54 -11.22 -18.54
N LEU A 335 4.47 -11.57 -17.26
CA LEU A 335 5.07 -10.79 -16.18
C LEU A 335 6.60 -10.84 -16.25
N ALA A 336 7.20 -12.01 -16.51
CA ALA A 336 8.65 -12.15 -16.66
C ALA A 336 9.22 -11.27 -17.80
N LYS A 337 8.45 -11.06 -18.86
CA LYS A 337 8.82 -10.12 -19.94
C LYS A 337 8.74 -8.65 -19.52
N ARG A 338 7.89 -8.32 -18.53
CA ARG A 338 7.71 -6.97 -17.99
C ARG A 338 8.55 -6.72 -16.73
N ASP A 339 8.90 -7.77 -16.00
CA ASP A 339 9.28 -7.69 -14.58
C ASP A 339 10.61 -8.38 -14.25
N GLN A 340 11.63 -8.22 -15.10
CA GLN A 340 13.01 -8.59 -14.67
C GLN A 340 13.50 -7.72 -13.49
N SER A 341 12.69 -6.79 -12.99
CA SER A 341 13.09 -5.69 -12.15
C SER A 341 12.33 -5.49 -10.86
N LYS A 342 11.17 -6.12 -10.65
CA LYS A 342 10.36 -5.85 -9.45
C LYS A 342 10.56 -6.90 -8.36
N HIS A 343 11.77 -7.06 -7.87
CA HIS A 343 11.96 -7.53 -6.50
C HIS A 343 11.52 -6.38 -5.56
N ARG A 344 10.21 -6.32 -5.26
CA ARG A 344 9.70 -5.45 -4.21
C ARG A 344 10.40 -5.86 -2.93
N VAL A 345 11.37 -5.07 -2.49
CA VAL A 345 12.00 -5.28 -1.19
C VAL A 345 10.93 -5.07 -0.14
N LEU A 346 10.44 -6.18 0.43
CA LEU A 346 9.47 -6.13 1.50
C LEU A 346 10.18 -5.69 2.78
N ARG A 347 9.59 -4.72 3.46
CA ARG A 347 10.18 -4.11 4.65
C ARG A 347 9.18 -4.15 5.77
N LYS A 348 9.67 -4.50 6.97
CA LYS A 348 8.83 -4.54 8.17
C LYS A 348 8.36 -3.14 8.53
N ASN A 349 7.06 -2.96 8.67
CA ASN A 349 6.49 -1.70 9.16
C ASN A 349 7.03 -1.35 10.54
N LEU A 350 7.19 -0.06 10.77
CA LEU A 350 7.51 0.46 12.10
C LEU A 350 6.34 0.18 13.06
N PRO A 351 6.62 -0.15 14.33
CA PRO A 351 5.58 -0.27 15.34
C PRO A 351 5.03 1.11 15.73
N GLY A 352 3.86 1.15 16.34
CA GLY A 352 3.23 2.40 16.77
C GLY A 352 2.56 3.15 15.61
N ALA A 353 2.57 4.49 15.65
CA ALA A 353 1.97 5.32 14.64
C ALA A 353 3.01 5.92 13.68
N THR A 354 2.69 5.94 12.40
CA THR A 354 3.39 6.70 11.38
C THR A 354 2.48 7.80 10.83
N VAL A 355 3.04 8.71 10.02
CA VAL A 355 2.22 9.70 9.30
C VAL A 355 1.14 9.00 8.48
N CYS A 356 1.52 7.96 7.73
CA CYS A 356 0.57 7.20 6.91
C CYS A 356 -0.53 6.55 7.76
N ASP A 357 -0.18 5.87 8.85
CA ASP A 357 -1.16 5.23 9.74
C ASP A 357 -2.15 6.25 10.30
N THR A 358 -1.67 7.42 10.74
CA THR A 358 -2.53 8.47 11.32
C THR A 358 -3.51 9.03 10.28
N LEU A 359 -3.06 9.24 9.05
CA LEU A 359 -3.92 9.68 7.95
C LEU A 359 -4.95 8.61 7.57
N ILE A 360 -4.56 7.32 7.57
CA ILE A 360 -5.50 6.21 7.35
C ILE A 360 -6.53 6.11 8.48
N MET A 361 -6.12 6.28 9.73
CA MET A 361 -7.04 6.33 10.87
C MET A 361 -8.04 7.49 10.73
N SER A 362 -7.61 8.64 10.21
CA SER A 362 -8.50 9.76 9.87
C SER A 362 -9.52 9.35 8.80
N ASN A 363 -9.11 8.61 7.78
CA ASN A 363 -10.02 8.05 6.76
C ASN A 363 -11.05 7.08 7.37
N TRP A 364 -10.67 6.29 8.38
CA TRP A 364 -11.60 5.42 9.10
C TRP A 364 -12.71 6.22 9.81
N LEU A 365 -12.37 7.37 10.39
CA LEU A 365 -13.35 8.25 11.04
C LEU A 365 -14.28 8.95 10.04
N VAL A 366 -13.76 9.36 8.89
CA VAL A 366 -14.59 9.91 7.79
C VAL A 366 -15.59 8.86 7.30
N TYR A 367 -15.13 7.64 7.06
CA TYR A 367 -16.00 6.52 6.68
C TYR A 367 -17.06 6.23 7.73
N ALA A 368 -16.67 6.13 9.00
CA ALA A 368 -17.58 5.88 10.12
C ALA A 368 -18.71 6.92 10.19
N LYS A 369 -18.37 8.21 9.99
CA LYS A 369 -19.37 9.29 9.94
C LYS A 369 -20.39 9.08 8.82
N ILE A 370 -19.93 8.78 7.61
CA ILE A 370 -20.80 8.63 6.44
C ILE A 370 -21.69 7.38 6.58
N MET A 371 -21.14 6.30 7.14
CA MET A 371 -21.84 5.05 7.35
C MET A 371 -22.77 5.07 8.60
N GLY A 372 -22.83 6.18 9.33
CA GLY A 372 -23.70 6.33 10.51
C GLY A 372 -23.19 5.63 11.79
N ASP A 373 -21.93 5.22 11.83
CA ASP A 373 -21.29 4.68 13.03
C ASP A 373 -20.95 5.80 14.02
N LEU A 374 -21.81 6.01 15.01
CA LEU A 374 -21.67 7.11 15.97
C LEU A 374 -20.49 6.98 16.93
N SER A 375 -19.79 5.85 16.97
CA SER A 375 -18.66 5.64 17.88
C SER A 375 -17.50 6.60 17.58
N TYR A 376 -17.37 7.11 16.33
CA TYR A 376 -16.38 8.11 15.99
C TYR A 376 -16.47 9.39 16.84
N LYS A 377 -17.68 9.77 17.31
CA LYS A 377 -17.90 10.99 18.10
C LYS A 377 -17.14 10.98 19.41
N LYS A 378 -16.86 9.77 19.94
CA LYS A 378 -16.02 9.63 21.14
C LYS A 378 -14.56 9.94 20.85
N ILE A 379 -14.08 9.64 19.63
CA ILE A 379 -12.67 9.76 19.24
C ILE A 379 -12.34 11.20 18.85
N ILE A 380 -13.19 11.83 18.05
CA ILE A 380 -12.95 13.18 17.55
C ILE A 380 -14.24 13.98 17.38
N LYS A 381 -14.18 15.27 17.76
CA LYS A 381 -15.32 16.20 17.61
C LYS A 381 -15.41 16.77 16.19
N LYS A 382 -14.27 17.16 15.60
CA LYS A 382 -14.19 17.73 14.26
C LYS A 382 -13.44 16.78 13.34
N ILE A 383 -14.17 16.14 12.44
CA ILE A 383 -13.61 15.17 11.51
C ILE A 383 -12.79 15.86 10.44
N PRO A 384 -11.61 15.33 10.08
CA PRO A 384 -10.85 15.78 8.92
C PRO A 384 -11.66 15.67 7.64
N ILE A 385 -11.38 16.55 6.68
CA ILE A 385 -11.98 16.49 5.35
C ILE A 385 -11.12 15.52 4.51
N SER A 386 -11.76 14.52 3.93
CA SER A 386 -11.11 13.57 3.01
C SER A 386 -11.98 13.38 1.76
N PRO A 387 -11.89 14.31 0.77
CA PRO A 387 -12.75 14.27 -0.40
C PRO A 387 -12.67 12.95 -1.18
N VAL A 388 -11.50 12.32 -1.16
CA VAL A 388 -11.28 11.04 -1.85
C VAL A 388 -12.05 9.91 -1.18
N ILE A 389 -12.02 9.83 0.14
CA ILE A 389 -12.78 8.82 0.89
C ILE A 389 -14.27 9.09 0.79
N GLU A 390 -14.69 10.35 0.93
CA GLU A 390 -16.09 10.74 0.75
C GLU A 390 -16.62 10.29 -0.60
N LYS A 391 -15.91 10.59 -1.70
CA LYS A 391 -16.29 10.15 -3.04
C LYS A 391 -16.37 8.61 -3.14
N LYS A 392 -15.35 7.89 -2.67
CA LYS A 392 -15.34 6.40 -2.69
C LYS A 392 -16.54 5.81 -1.95
N VAL A 393 -16.91 6.38 -0.80
CA VAL A 393 -18.03 5.89 0.00
C VAL A 393 -19.37 6.21 -0.67
N TYR A 394 -19.54 7.41 -1.23
CA TYR A 394 -20.75 7.74 -1.99
C TYR A 394 -20.89 6.86 -3.24
N ASP A 395 -19.80 6.60 -3.97
CA ASP A 395 -19.79 5.66 -5.10
C ASP A 395 -20.13 4.21 -4.69
N LEU A 396 -19.81 3.84 -3.44
CA LEU A 396 -20.18 2.54 -2.85
C LEU A 396 -21.68 2.47 -2.52
N LEU A 397 -22.23 3.53 -1.94
CA LEU A 397 -23.64 3.60 -1.52
C LEU A 397 -24.60 3.74 -2.71
N SER A 398 -24.13 4.21 -3.86
CA SER A 398 -24.93 4.38 -5.08
C SER A 398 -25.05 3.12 -5.94
N LYS A 399 -24.36 2.03 -5.59
CA LYS A 399 -24.37 0.71 -6.26
C LYS A 399 -25.19 -0.32 -5.49
#